data_082bdee3d453a5c53c9b08b21a538fc5
#
_entry.id   082bdee3d453a5c53c9b08b21a538fc5
#
_cell.length_a   1.000
_cell.length_b   1.000
_cell.length_c   1.000
_cell.angle_alpha   90.00
_cell.angle_beta   90.00
_cell.angle_gamma   90.00
#
_symmetry.space_group_name_H-M   'P 1'
#
loop_
_entity.id
_entity.type
_entity.pdbx_description
1 polymer ?
#
loop_
_entity_poly.entity_id
_entity_poly.type
_entity_poly.pdbx_seq_one_letter_code
_entity_poly.pdbx_strand_id
1 'polypeptide(L)'
;HAERRALADCAARGEDPRGATVYVTLEPCAHHGKQPPCADALVEAGVARVVVGSRDPNPLVAGKGNARLREAGIEVTVDVLRDECDAINQVFFRYIMLRKPYVVAKWAMTADGHIACASGDARWVTGSAAREDGHALRNRLAAIMVGAGTVAADDPLLTCRLPGGRNPLRVVCDTHLALAEDCALVRSAEAGEAPLLVACGEVAGEVAEKAARLRGRGVEVLELGLD
;
A
#
# COMPACT_ATOMS: atom_id res chain seq x y z
N HIS A 1 13.56 9.42 -3.34
CA HIS A 1 13.31 9.15 -4.76
C HIS A 1 14.45 8.31 -5.34
N ALA A 2 14.15 7.45 -6.31
CA ALA A 2 15.10 6.47 -6.85
C ALA A 2 16.31 7.15 -7.51
N GLU A 3 16.08 8.22 -8.27
CA GLU A 3 17.10 8.98 -8.98
C GLU A 3 18.17 9.52 -8.02
N ARG A 4 17.76 10.11 -6.91
CA ARG A 4 18.70 10.62 -5.89
C ARG A 4 19.48 9.51 -5.20
N ARG A 5 18.86 8.34 -4.98
CA ARG A 5 19.56 7.18 -4.41
C ARG A 5 20.59 6.63 -5.40
N ALA A 6 20.25 6.56 -6.69
CA ALA A 6 21.18 6.12 -7.73
C ALA A 6 22.39 7.08 -7.82
N LEU A 7 22.15 8.39 -7.83
CA LEU A 7 23.23 9.39 -7.83
C LEU A 7 24.11 9.32 -6.57
N ALA A 8 23.50 9.10 -5.40
CA ALA A 8 24.26 8.92 -4.16
C ALA A 8 25.11 7.63 -4.17
N ASP A 9 24.60 6.55 -4.76
CA ASP A 9 25.34 5.29 -4.92
C ASP A 9 26.52 5.45 -5.89
N CYS A 10 26.32 6.15 -7.03
CA CYS A 10 27.43 6.53 -7.94
C CYS A 10 28.51 7.29 -7.19
N ALA A 11 28.14 8.32 -6.43
CA ALA A 11 29.10 9.10 -5.65
C ALA A 11 29.85 8.24 -4.61
N ALA A 12 29.14 7.35 -3.91
CA ALA A 12 29.73 6.45 -2.94
C ALA A 12 30.74 5.44 -3.54
N ARG A 13 30.54 5.10 -4.83
CA ARG A 13 31.45 4.23 -5.60
C ARG A 13 32.57 4.99 -6.30
N GLY A 14 32.57 6.32 -6.22
CA GLY A 14 33.51 7.17 -6.96
C GLY A 14 33.26 7.19 -8.47
N GLU A 15 32.07 6.85 -8.92
CA GLU A 15 31.65 6.87 -10.33
C GLU A 15 31.12 8.26 -10.71
N ASP A 16 31.42 8.69 -11.95
CA ASP A 16 30.94 9.98 -12.48
C ASP A 16 29.70 9.76 -13.36
N PRO A 17 28.51 10.29 -12.99
CA PRO A 17 27.30 10.14 -13.76
C PRO A 17 27.22 11.06 -15.00
N ARG A 18 28.22 11.92 -15.23
CA ARG A 18 28.25 12.83 -16.39
C ARG A 18 28.24 12.06 -17.69
N GLY A 19 27.38 12.48 -18.62
CA GLY A 19 27.21 11.85 -19.91
C GLY A 19 26.45 10.51 -19.88
N ALA A 20 26.00 10.04 -18.71
CA ALA A 20 25.27 8.79 -18.57
C ALA A 20 23.82 8.88 -19.11
N THR A 21 23.24 7.72 -19.41
CA THR A 21 21.80 7.57 -19.65
C THR A 21 21.11 7.07 -18.39
N VAL A 22 20.06 7.77 -17.97
CA VAL A 22 19.25 7.41 -16.80
C VAL A 22 17.89 6.87 -17.25
N TYR A 23 17.51 5.70 -16.73
CA TYR A 23 16.22 5.09 -16.98
C TYR A 23 15.35 5.23 -15.73
N VAL A 24 14.14 5.76 -15.89
CA VAL A 24 13.19 5.97 -14.80
C VAL A 24 11.81 5.45 -15.17
N THR A 25 11.15 4.79 -14.24
CA THR A 25 9.80 4.26 -14.45
C THR A 25 8.71 5.33 -14.36
N LEU A 26 9.03 6.49 -13.76
CA LEU A 26 8.12 7.62 -13.60
C LEU A 26 8.87 8.92 -13.88
N GLU A 27 8.18 9.90 -14.46
CA GLU A 27 8.72 11.23 -14.73
C GLU A 27 9.40 11.84 -13.50
N PRO A 28 10.67 12.33 -13.61
CA PRO A 28 11.36 12.98 -12.52
C PRO A 28 10.63 14.23 -12.02
N CYS A 29 10.41 14.34 -10.73
CA CYS A 29 9.69 15.46 -10.15
C CYS A 29 10.44 16.80 -10.34
N ALA A 30 9.67 17.87 -10.59
CA ALA A 30 10.17 19.25 -10.74
C ALA A 30 9.71 20.19 -9.61
N HIS A 31 9.11 19.68 -8.55
CA HIS A 31 8.65 20.48 -7.42
C HIS A 31 9.38 20.13 -6.13
N HIS A 32 9.48 21.08 -5.23
CA HIS A 32 9.97 20.84 -3.87
C HIS A 32 8.84 20.19 -3.04
N GLY A 33 9.09 18.96 -2.61
CA GLY A 33 8.23 18.25 -1.68
C GLY A 33 9.01 17.99 -0.38
N LYS A 34 8.99 16.73 0.08
CA LYS A 34 9.86 16.28 1.20
C LYS A 34 11.35 16.29 0.84
N GLN A 35 11.67 16.33 -0.44
CA GLN A 35 13.02 16.40 -0.99
C GLN A 35 13.07 17.41 -2.14
N PRO A 36 14.26 17.97 -2.47
CA PRO A 36 14.45 18.79 -3.65
C PRO A 36 14.12 18.01 -4.94
N PRO A 37 13.79 18.70 -6.06
CA PRO A 37 13.41 18.08 -7.32
C PRO A 37 14.43 17.07 -7.86
N CYS A 38 13.97 15.93 -8.37
CA CYS A 38 14.84 14.96 -9.01
C CYS A 38 15.36 15.44 -10.37
N ALA A 39 14.54 16.19 -11.12
CA ALA A 39 14.98 16.79 -12.37
C ALA A 39 16.21 17.69 -12.19
N ASP A 40 16.23 18.53 -11.17
CA ASP A 40 17.39 19.39 -10.87
C ASP A 40 18.62 18.57 -10.49
N ALA A 41 18.45 17.51 -9.70
CA ALA A 41 19.57 16.65 -9.34
C ALA A 41 20.19 15.95 -10.56
N LEU A 42 19.38 15.55 -11.55
CA LEU A 42 19.88 14.98 -12.81
C LEU A 42 20.59 16.02 -13.68
N VAL A 43 20.09 17.26 -13.68
CA VAL A 43 20.77 18.38 -14.36
C VAL A 43 22.13 18.66 -13.71
N GLU A 44 22.18 18.78 -12.39
CA GLU A 44 23.42 19.03 -11.61
C GLU A 44 24.44 17.89 -11.81
N ALA A 45 23.95 16.65 -11.93
CA ALA A 45 24.78 15.49 -12.20
C ALA A 45 25.34 15.44 -13.64
N GLY A 46 24.84 16.27 -14.56
CA GLY A 46 25.32 16.37 -15.94
C GLY A 46 25.05 15.13 -16.78
N VAL A 47 23.94 14.42 -16.54
CA VAL A 47 23.54 13.25 -17.36
C VAL A 47 23.21 13.70 -18.79
N ALA A 48 23.49 12.87 -19.80
CA ALA A 48 23.25 13.22 -21.20
C ALA A 48 21.83 12.89 -21.66
N ARG A 49 21.23 11.85 -21.10
CA ARG A 49 19.92 11.34 -21.56
C ARG A 49 19.09 10.80 -20.41
N VAL A 50 17.78 11.02 -20.47
CA VAL A 50 16.80 10.42 -19.56
C VAL A 50 15.72 9.70 -20.37
N VAL A 51 15.51 8.42 -20.06
CA VAL A 51 14.47 7.57 -20.65
C VAL A 51 13.38 7.38 -19.59
N VAL A 52 12.17 7.86 -19.89
CA VAL A 52 11.03 7.91 -18.96
C VAL A 52 9.98 6.90 -19.41
N GLY A 53 9.57 6.04 -18.49
CA GLY A 53 8.46 5.10 -18.69
C GLY A 53 7.12 5.82 -18.66
N SER A 54 6.59 6.07 -17.47
CA SER A 54 5.30 6.77 -17.28
C SER A 54 5.48 8.26 -17.11
N ARG A 55 4.51 9.03 -17.61
CA ARG A 55 4.36 10.45 -17.21
C ARG A 55 3.72 10.53 -15.85
N ASP A 56 4.08 11.55 -15.06
CA ASP A 56 3.44 11.78 -13.77
C ASP A 56 2.02 12.34 -13.99
N PRO A 57 0.95 11.66 -13.52
CA PRO A 57 -0.42 12.14 -13.67
C PRO A 57 -0.77 13.30 -12.73
N ASN A 58 0.12 13.65 -11.79
CA ASN A 58 -0.09 14.76 -10.86
C ASN A 58 -0.05 16.09 -11.61
N PRO A 59 -1.12 16.91 -11.63
CA PRO A 59 -1.13 18.21 -12.33
C PRO A 59 -0.04 19.17 -11.88
N LEU A 60 0.49 19.00 -10.66
CA LEU A 60 1.61 19.82 -10.16
C LEU A 60 2.95 19.44 -10.81
N VAL A 61 3.08 18.23 -11.35
CA VAL A 61 4.32 17.68 -11.93
C VAL A 61 4.21 17.51 -13.44
N ALA A 62 3.10 17.01 -13.93
CA ALA A 62 2.85 16.57 -15.30
C ALA A 62 3.60 17.36 -16.38
N GLY A 63 4.59 16.74 -17.01
CA GLY A 63 5.42 17.33 -18.07
C GLY A 63 6.51 18.30 -17.62
N LYS A 64 6.47 18.82 -16.38
CA LYS A 64 7.40 19.85 -15.88
C LYS A 64 8.80 19.29 -15.66
N GLY A 65 8.92 18.05 -15.19
CA GLY A 65 10.20 17.38 -15.03
C GLY A 65 10.89 17.15 -16.37
N ASN A 66 10.15 16.65 -17.34
CA ASN A 66 10.64 16.45 -18.69
C ASN A 66 11.01 17.76 -19.39
N ALA A 67 10.22 18.82 -19.20
CA ALA A 67 10.52 20.14 -19.71
C ALA A 67 11.82 20.69 -19.11
N ARG A 68 11.97 20.63 -17.80
CA ARG A 68 13.16 21.09 -17.07
C ARG A 68 14.44 20.39 -17.55
N LEU A 69 14.39 19.07 -17.81
CA LEU A 69 15.53 18.32 -18.35
C LEU A 69 15.88 18.78 -19.78
N ARG A 70 14.88 18.97 -20.64
CA ARG A 70 15.10 19.46 -22.02
C ARG A 70 15.66 20.86 -22.08
N GLU A 71 15.17 21.77 -21.22
CA GLU A 71 15.69 23.14 -21.08
C GLU A 71 17.17 23.17 -20.67
N ALA A 72 17.62 22.17 -19.91
CA ALA A 72 19.02 21.99 -19.55
C ALA A 72 19.87 21.27 -20.63
N GLY A 73 19.29 20.99 -21.81
CA GLY A 73 20.00 20.33 -22.92
C GLY A 73 20.08 18.79 -22.82
N ILE A 74 19.37 18.19 -21.88
CA ILE A 74 19.34 16.73 -21.69
C ILE A 74 18.36 16.10 -22.69
N GLU A 75 18.76 15.05 -23.39
CA GLU A 75 17.87 14.28 -24.26
C GLU A 75 16.81 13.54 -23.44
N VAL A 76 15.52 13.71 -23.74
CA VAL A 76 14.43 13.06 -23.01
C VAL A 76 13.54 12.27 -23.95
N THR A 77 13.56 10.94 -23.82
CA THR A 77 12.64 10.00 -24.47
C THR A 77 11.55 9.61 -23.46
N VAL A 78 10.28 9.71 -23.84
CA VAL A 78 9.14 9.44 -22.96
C VAL A 78 8.29 8.26 -23.47
N ASP A 79 7.43 7.74 -22.59
CA ASP A 79 6.47 6.67 -22.90
C ASP A 79 7.13 5.33 -23.31
N VAL A 80 8.35 5.05 -22.80
CA VAL A 80 9.06 3.79 -23.05
C VAL A 80 8.56 2.73 -22.07
N LEU A 81 8.02 1.61 -22.59
CA LEU A 81 7.36 0.56 -21.79
C LEU A 81 6.31 1.15 -20.83
N ARG A 82 5.48 2.05 -21.38
CA ARG A 82 4.54 2.83 -20.58
C ARG A 82 3.58 1.95 -19.80
N ASP A 83 2.97 0.95 -20.43
CA ASP A 83 1.96 0.12 -19.79
C ASP A 83 2.53 -0.69 -18.62
N GLU A 84 3.75 -1.19 -18.76
CA GLU A 84 4.47 -1.89 -17.70
C GLU A 84 4.86 -0.94 -16.56
N CYS A 85 5.27 0.28 -16.89
CA CYS A 85 5.58 1.31 -15.90
C CYS A 85 4.33 1.82 -15.18
N ASP A 86 3.21 1.97 -15.89
CA ASP A 86 1.91 2.31 -15.29
C ASP A 86 1.46 1.20 -14.32
N ALA A 87 1.64 -0.08 -14.68
CA ALA A 87 1.25 -1.22 -13.85
C ALA A 87 1.99 -1.26 -12.50
N ILE A 88 3.26 -0.88 -12.43
CA ILE A 88 3.99 -0.81 -11.16
C ILE A 88 3.68 0.45 -10.35
N ASN A 89 3.14 1.50 -10.98
CA ASN A 89 2.78 2.77 -10.35
C ASN A 89 1.28 2.92 -10.03
N GLN A 90 0.44 1.91 -10.28
CA GLN A 90 -1.02 1.98 -10.19
C GLN A 90 -1.53 2.44 -8.81
N VAL A 91 -0.85 2.10 -7.70
CA VAL A 91 -1.22 2.54 -6.35
C VAL A 91 -1.06 4.05 -6.21
N PHE A 92 0.08 4.58 -6.67
CA PHE A 92 0.37 6.02 -6.67
C PHE A 92 -0.60 6.75 -7.59
N PHE A 93 -0.82 6.26 -8.81
CA PHE A 93 -1.73 6.88 -9.79
C PHE A 93 -3.17 6.95 -9.25
N ARG A 94 -3.65 5.85 -8.65
CA ARG A 94 -5.00 5.84 -8.05
C ARG A 94 -5.15 6.93 -6.99
N TYR A 95 -4.17 7.05 -6.10
CA TYR A 95 -4.23 8.05 -5.03
C TYR A 95 -4.08 9.48 -5.55
N ILE A 96 -3.11 9.74 -6.44
CA ILE A 96 -2.83 11.11 -6.88
C ILE A 96 -3.96 11.68 -7.75
N MET A 97 -4.59 10.84 -8.57
CA MET A 97 -5.69 11.24 -9.46
C MET A 97 -7.03 11.34 -8.75
N LEU A 98 -7.33 10.43 -7.82
CA LEU A 98 -8.68 10.28 -7.26
C LEU A 98 -8.76 10.57 -5.77
N ARG A 99 -7.63 10.72 -5.08
CA ARG A 99 -7.54 10.85 -3.61
C ARG A 99 -8.26 9.70 -2.88
N LYS A 100 -8.27 8.52 -3.50
CA LYS A 100 -8.86 7.30 -2.96
C LYS A 100 -7.78 6.22 -2.84
N PRO A 101 -7.90 5.32 -1.84
CA PRO A 101 -6.97 4.21 -1.73
C PRO A 101 -7.07 3.26 -2.94
N TYR A 102 -5.98 2.56 -3.22
CA TYR A 102 -5.98 1.42 -4.13
C TYR A 102 -6.49 0.20 -3.36
N VAL A 103 -7.61 -0.35 -3.81
CA VAL A 103 -8.28 -1.48 -3.16
C VAL A 103 -8.10 -2.74 -3.98
N VAL A 104 -7.63 -3.80 -3.33
CA VAL A 104 -7.56 -5.15 -3.88
C VAL A 104 -8.62 -6.00 -3.18
N ALA A 105 -9.62 -6.46 -3.92
CA ALA A 105 -10.57 -7.43 -3.42
C ALA A 105 -10.00 -8.85 -3.56
N LYS A 106 -9.95 -9.62 -2.47
CA LYS A 106 -9.47 -11.01 -2.44
C LYS A 106 -10.49 -11.91 -1.75
N TRP A 107 -10.88 -12.93 -2.43
CA TRP A 107 -11.73 -14.00 -1.86
C TRP A 107 -11.22 -15.37 -2.31
N ALA A 108 -11.60 -16.43 -1.59
CA ALA A 108 -11.42 -17.80 -2.00
C ALA A 108 -12.79 -18.40 -2.27
N MET A 109 -12.98 -19.02 -3.42
CA MET A 109 -14.24 -19.65 -3.78
C MET A 109 -13.98 -20.93 -4.61
N THR A 110 -14.94 -21.82 -4.61
CA THR A 110 -14.99 -23.00 -5.49
C THR A 110 -15.29 -22.58 -6.94
N ALA A 111 -15.11 -23.49 -7.89
CA ALA A 111 -15.38 -23.21 -9.30
C ALA A 111 -16.86 -22.84 -9.59
N ASP A 112 -17.77 -23.31 -8.74
CA ASP A 112 -19.20 -23.00 -8.77
C ASP A 112 -19.59 -21.81 -7.88
N GLY A 113 -18.60 -21.05 -7.36
CA GLY A 113 -18.82 -19.74 -6.72
C GLY A 113 -19.13 -19.79 -5.22
N HIS A 114 -18.95 -20.93 -4.53
CA HIS A 114 -19.18 -21.02 -3.09
C HIS A 114 -17.92 -20.68 -2.28
N ILE A 115 -18.10 -19.95 -1.18
CA ILE A 115 -17.01 -19.57 -0.27
C ILE A 115 -16.87 -20.53 0.93
N ALA A 116 -17.89 -21.37 1.17
CA ALA A 116 -17.93 -22.39 2.22
C ALA A 116 -18.90 -23.51 1.83
N CYS A 117 -18.80 -24.66 2.48
CA CYS A 117 -19.80 -25.72 2.42
C CYS A 117 -21.09 -25.30 3.16
N ALA A 118 -22.19 -26.07 2.96
CA ALA A 118 -23.44 -25.86 3.69
C ALA A 118 -23.28 -25.99 5.22
N SER A 119 -22.27 -26.74 5.69
CA SER A 119 -21.87 -26.85 7.10
C SER A 119 -21.12 -25.63 7.65
N GLY A 120 -20.78 -24.65 6.79
CA GLY A 120 -19.92 -23.51 7.14
C GLY A 120 -18.42 -23.79 7.05
N ASP A 121 -18.00 -25.03 6.73
CA ASP A 121 -16.57 -25.34 6.57
C ASP A 121 -16.01 -24.74 5.27
N ALA A 122 -14.93 -23.98 5.41
CA ALA A 122 -14.22 -23.28 4.33
C ALA A 122 -12.72 -23.67 4.24
N ARG A 123 -12.27 -24.62 5.04
CA ARG A 123 -10.84 -24.98 5.15
C ARG A 123 -10.57 -26.34 4.49
N TRP A 124 -9.91 -26.40 3.31
CA TRP A 124 -9.30 -25.28 2.56
C TRP A 124 -9.90 -25.26 1.16
N VAL A 125 -10.47 -24.12 0.75
CA VAL A 125 -11.02 -23.93 -0.60
C VAL A 125 -9.90 -23.82 -1.64
N THR A 126 -8.76 -23.24 -1.26
CA THR A 126 -7.61 -23.03 -2.17
C THR A 126 -6.35 -23.74 -1.68
N GLY A 127 -5.46 -24.08 -2.63
CA GLY A 127 -4.18 -24.73 -2.35
C GLY A 127 -3.17 -23.86 -1.60
N SER A 128 -2.02 -24.44 -1.21
CA SER A 128 -0.96 -23.75 -0.45
C SER A 128 -0.38 -22.56 -1.19
N ALA A 129 -0.13 -22.68 -2.50
CA ALA A 129 0.42 -21.58 -3.32
C ALA A 129 -0.50 -20.34 -3.32
N ALA A 130 -1.81 -20.52 -3.47
CA ALA A 130 -2.76 -19.39 -3.41
C ALA A 130 -2.85 -18.77 -2.01
N ARG A 131 -2.64 -19.55 -0.94
CA ARG A 131 -2.56 -19.00 0.43
C ARG A 131 -1.28 -18.23 0.67
N GLU A 132 -0.15 -18.66 0.09
CA GLU A 132 1.12 -17.97 0.11
C GLU A 132 1.03 -16.61 -0.60
N ASP A 133 0.39 -16.56 -1.79
CA ASP A 133 0.08 -15.31 -2.49
C ASP A 133 -0.76 -14.35 -1.62
N GLY A 134 -1.73 -14.87 -0.87
CA GLY A 134 -2.47 -14.10 0.13
C GLY A 134 -1.57 -13.49 1.22
N HIS A 135 -0.50 -14.16 1.62
CA HIS A 135 0.50 -13.59 2.52
C HIS A 135 1.41 -12.57 1.82
N ALA A 136 1.74 -12.76 0.54
CA ALA A 136 2.46 -11.78 -0.26
C ALA A 136 1.66 -10.47 -0.39
N LEU A 137 0.34 -10.54 -0.61
CA LEU A 137 -0.54 -9.38 -0.59
C LEU A 137 -0.52 -8.65 0.76
N ARG A 138 -0.60 -9.38 1.89
CA ARG A 138 -0.51 -8.78 3.24
C ARG A 138 0.82 -8.09 3.49
N ASN A 139 1.92 -8.65 2.99
CA ASN A 139 3.24 -8.04 3.08
C ASN A 139 3.34 -6.74 2.27
N ARG A 140 2.72 -6.72 1.09
CA ARG A 140 2.80 -5.60 0.13
C ARG A 140 1.86 -4.44 0.49
N LEU A 141 0.62 -4.74 0.91
CA LEU A 141 -0.42 -3.75 1.14
C LEU A 141 -0.34 -3.15 2.56
N ALA A 142 -0.77 -1.90 2.71
CA ALA A 142 -0.70 -1.18 3.98
C ALA A 142 -1.72 -1.69 5.01
N ALA A 143 -2.88 -2.14 4.55
CA ALA A 143 -3.95 -2.63 5.42
C ALA A 143 -4.65 -3.85 4.82
N ILE A 144 -5.25 -4.68 5.68
CA ILE A 144 -6.22 -5.72 5.35
C ILE A 144 -7.53 -5.43 6.08
N MET A 145 -8.65 -5.49 5.36
CA MET A 145 -9.97 -5.19 5.90
C MET A 145 -10.90 -6.39 5.78
N VAL A 146 -11.64 -6.69 6.83
CA VAL A 146 -12.68 -7.74 6.87
C VAL A 146 -13.91 -7.26 7.63
N GLY A 147 -15.05 -7.86 7.41
CA GLY A 147 -16.24 -7.66 8.24
C GLY A 147 -16.20 -8.46 9.56
N ALA A 148 -16.97 -8.05 10.55
CA ALA A 148 -17.11 -8.74 11.84
C ALA A 148 -17.57 -10.19 11.68
N GLY A 149 -18.42 -10.48 10.69
CA GLY A 149 -18.84 -11.85 10.37
C GLY A 149 -17.70 -12.79 10.01
N THR A 150 -16.69 -12.32 9.29
CA THR A 150 -15.48 -13.10 9.00
C THR A 150 -14.69 -13.41 10.28
N VAL A 151 -14.62 -12.43 11.20
CA VAL A 151 -13.92 -12.64 12.47
C VAL A 151 -14.67 -13.66 13.34
N ALA A 152 -16.00 -13.57 13.40
CA ALA A 152 -16.82 -14.50 14.16
C ALA A 152 -16.76 -15.95 13.62
N ALA A 153 -16.67 -16.11 12.29
CA ALA A 153 -16.63 -17.42 11.65
C ALA A 153 -15.25 -18.09 11.72
N ASP A 154 -14.17 -17.30 11.52
CA ASP A 154 -12.83 -17.87 11.26
C ASP A 154 -11.82 -17.62 12.41
N ASP A 155 -12.11 -16.72 13.34
CA ASP A 155 -11.16 -16.21 14.37
C ASP A 155 -9.74 -15.98 13.78
N PRO A 156 -9.60 -15.17 12.72
CA PRO A 156 -8.36 -15.09 11.96
C PRO A 156 -7.35 -14.15 12.63
N LEU A 157 -6.05 -14.40 12.45
CA LEU A 157 -4.99 -13.46 12.86
C LEU A 157 -4.80 -12.32 11.84
N LEU A 158 -5.06 -12.52 10.57
CA LEU A 158 -4.83 -11.59 9.45
C LEU A 158 -3.38 -11.09 9.32
N THR A 159 -2.44 -11.73 9.98
CA THR A 159 -1.01 -11.41 9.94
C THR A 159 -0.32 -11.94 8.68
N CYS A 160 0.81 -11.36 8.31
CA CYS A 160 1.73 -11.91 7.34
C CYS A 160 2.60 -13.00 7.99
N ARG A 161 2.68 -14.18 7.38
CA ARG A 161 3.50 -15.30 7.86
C ARG A 161 4.65 -15.66 6.92
N LEU A 162 5.04 -14.73 6.04
CA LEU A 162 6.27 -14.89 5.24
C LEU A 162 7.49 -14.57 6.10
N PRO A 163 8.61 -15.29 5.94
CA PRO A 163 9.86 -14.95 6.62
C PRO A 163 10.28 -13.49 6.34
N GLY A 164 10.51 -12.71 7.40
CA GLY A 164 10.86 -11.29 7.28
C GLY A 164 9.72 -10.39 6.77
N GLY A 165 8.49 -10.93 6.64
CA GLY A 165 7.34 -10.19 6.18
C GLY A 165 6.82 -9.17 7.19
N ARG A 166 6.18 -8.12 6.68
CA ARG A 166 5.57 -7.04 7.46
C ARG A 166 4.08 -7.31 7.67
N ASN A 167 3.58 -7.10 8.88
CA ASN A 167 2.15 -7.13 9.15
C ASN A 167 1.45 -5.85 8.64
N PRO A 168 0.31 -5.96 7.94
CA PRO A 168 -0.54 -4.83 7.60
C PRO A 168 -1.30 -4.32 8.83
N LEU A 169 -1.84 -3.10 8.76
CA LEU A 169 -2.91 -2.67 9.65
C LEU A 169 -4.13 -3.59 9.43
N ARG A 170 -4.61 -4.23 10.49
CA ARG A 170 -5.81 -5.07 10.42
C ARG A 170 -7.02 -4.23 10.74
N VAL A 171 -7.99 -4.16 9.82
CA VAL A 171 -9.20 -3.36 9.96
C VAL A 171 -10.41 -4.29 10.01
N VAL A 172 -11.26 -4.13 11.03
CA VAL A 172 -12.54 -4.82 11.13
C VAL A 172 -13.68 -3.81 10.99
N CYS A 173 -14.54 -4.03 9.99
CA CYS A 173 -15.80 -3.29 9.88
C CYS A 173 -16.85 -3.97 10.76
N ASP A 174 -17.25 -3.31 11.85
CA ASP A 174 -18.14 -3.86 12.86
C ASP A 174 -19.10 -2.78 13.37
N THR A 175 -20.18 -2.54 12.65
CA THR A 175 -21.15 -1.46 12.91
C THR A 175 -21.61 -1.42 14.37
N HIS A 176 -21.78 -2.57 15.01
CA HIS A 176 -22.33 -2.67 16.37
C HIS A 176 -21.27 -2.97 17.43
N LEU A 177 -19.98 -2.96 17.07
CA LEU A 177 -18.87 -3.38 17.92
C LEU A 177 -19.11 -4.75 18.57
N ALA A 178 -19.63 -5.71 17.76
CA ALA A 178 -19.97 -7.06 18.19
C ALA A 178 -18.74 -7.95 18.41
N LEU A 179 -17.57 -7.56 17.93
CA LEU A 179 -16.29 -8.28 18.02
C LEU A 179 -16.08 -8.84 19.43
N ALA A 180 -15.77 -10.14 19.52
CA ALA A 180 -15.44 -10.77 20.80
C ALA A 180 -14.11 -10.21 21.34
N GLU A 181 -14.13 -9.81 22.62
CA GLU A 181 -12.94 -9.20 23.25
C GLU A 181 -11.78 -10.20 23.42
N ASP A 182 -12.06 -11.50 23.39
CA ASP A 182 -11.09 -12.58 23.49
C ASP A 182 -10.70 -13.23 22.15
N CYS A 183 -11.11 -12.65 21.01
CA CYS A 183 -10.74 -13.18 19.68
C CYS A 183 -9.22 -13.03 19.41
N ALA A 184 -8.72 -13.83 18.47
CA ALA A 184 -7.30 -13.86 18.11
C ALA A 184 -6.73 -12.50 17.69
N LEU A 185 -7.53 -11.67 17.01
CA LEU A 185 -7.14 -10.31 16.61
C LEU A 185 -6.84 -9.42 17.82
N VAL A 186 -7.71 -9.42 18.82
CA VAL A 186 -7.56 -8.60 20.05
C VAL A 186 -6.37 -9.10 20.86
N ARG A 187 -6.26 -10.41 21.11
CA ARG A 187 -5.13 -10.99 21.84
C ARG A 187 -3.79 -10.63 21.21
N SER A 188 -3.69 -10.71 19.88
CA SER A 188 -2.44 -10.40 19.17
C SER A 188 -2.14 -8.89 19.10
N ALA A 189 -3.17 -8.04 19.15
CA ALA A 189 -2.98 -6.58 19.28
C ALA A 189 -2.45 -6.21 20.66
N GLU A 190 -3.04 -6.77 21.73
CA GLU A 190 -2.60 -6.62 23.10
C GLU A 190 -1.15 -7.09 23.33
N ALA A 191 -0.76 -8.17 22.64
CA ALA A 191 0.62 -8.66 22.65
C ALA A 191 1.60 -7.80 21.79
N GLY A 192 1.10 -6.77 21.10
CA GLY A 192 1.91 -5.89 20.24
C GLY A 192 2.39 -6.54 18.94
N GLU A 193 1.81 -7.67 18.52
CA GLU A 193 2.24 -8.41 17.31
C GLU A 193 1.88 -7.68 16.01
N ALA A 194 0.69 -7.06 15.96
CA ALA A 194 0.24 -6.32 14.79
C ALA A 194 -0.86 -5.31 15.16
N PRO A 195 -0.92 -4.13 14.52
CA PRO A 195 -1.93 -3.11 14.82
C PRO A 195 -3.33 -3.57 14.41
N LEU A 196 -4.33 -3.23 15.22
CA LEU A 196 -5.73 -3.52 14.98
C LEU A 196 -6.58 -2.26 15.11
N LEU A 197 -7.42 -2.00 14.09
CA LEU A 197 -8.43 -0.95 14.10
C LEU A 197 -9.81 -1.60 13.91
N VAL A 198 -10.78 -1.22 14.73
CA VAL A 198 -12.18 -1.56 14.56
C VAL A 198 -12.95 -0.30 14.18
N ALA A 199 -13.53 -0.31 12.98
CA ALA A 199 -14.40 0.76 12.51
C ALA A 199 -15.85 0.39 12.86
N CYS A 200 -16.52 1.23 13.66
CA CYS A 200 -17.86 0.98 14.15
C CYS A 200 -18.79 2.19 13.90
N GLY A 201 -20.07 2.00 14.16
CA GLY A 201 -21.05 3.05 14.17
C GLY A 201 -20.95 3.92 15.42
N GLU A 202 -22.11 4.27 15.98
CA GLU A 202 -22.18 5.10 17.18
C GLU A 202 -21.61 4.37 18.43
N VAL A 203 -20.81 5.08 19.20
CA VAL A 203 -20.20 4.58 20.46
C VAL A 203 -20.88 5.24 21.65
N ALA A 204 -21.99 4.64 22.12
CA ALA A 204 -22.77 5.13 23.25
C ALA A 204 -23.13 3.98 24.21
N GLY A 205 -23.47 4.29 25.46
CA GLY A 205 -23.93 3.33 26.48
C GLY A 205 -22.93 2.17 26.66
N GLU A 206 -23.41 0.95 26.63
CA GLU A 206 -22.61 -0.28 26.82
C GLU A 206 -21.52 -0.43 25.73
N VAL A 207 -21.76 0.08 24.50
CA VAL A 207 -20.78 0.08 23.43
C VAL A 207 -19.59 0.97 23.77
N ALA A 208 -19.81 2.10 24.47
CA ALA A 208 -18.75 2.99 24.91
C ALA A 208 -17.82 2.31 25.94
N GLU A 209 -18.40 1.54 26.89
CA GLU A 209 -17.63 0.79 27.86
C GLU A 209 -16.77 -0.29 27.18
N LYS A 210 -17.35 -1.04 26.23
CA LYS A 210 -16.64 -2.03 25.45
C LYS A 210 -15.52 -1.40 24.63
N ALA A 211 -15.78 -0.26 23.97
CA ALA A 211 -14.77 0.48 23.21
C ALA A 211 -13.61 0.92 24.12
N ALA A 212 -13.89 1.37 25.34
CA ALA A 212 -12.86 1.72 26.32
C ALA A 212 -12.01 0.50 26.73
N ARG A 213 -12.62 -0.66 26.97
CA ARG A 213 -11.88 -1.90 27.26
C ARG A 213 -10.99 -2.34 26.09
N LEU A 214 -11.51 -2.30 24.86
CA LEU A 214 -10.73 -2.62 23.65
C LEU A 214 -9.55 -1.66 23.45
N ARG A 215 -9.76 -0.36 23.65
CA ARG A 215 -8.67 0.64 23.60
C ARG A 215 -7.61 0.36 24.68
N GLY A 216 -8.00 -0.03 25.87
CA GLY A 216 -7.08 -0.44 26.96
C GLY A 216 -6.23 -1.66 26.60
N ARG A 217 -6.64 -2.45 25.60
CA ARG A 217 -5.93 -3.62 25.08
C ARG A 217 -5.19 -3.36 23.75
N GLY A 218 -4.93 -2.10 23.43
CA GLY A 218 -4.16 -1.72 22.25
C GLY A 218 -4.93 -1.78 20.91
N VAL A 219 -6.26 -1.85 20.96
CA VAL A 219 -7.13 -1.77 19.77
C VAL A 219 -7.53 -0.33 19.51
N GLU A 220 -7.32 0.16 18.30
CA GLU A 220 -7.88 1.44 17.88
C GLU A 220 -9.37 1.25 17.54
N VAL A 221 -10.25 2.06 18.13
CA VAL A 221 -11.69 2.06 17.82
C VAL A 221 -12.05 3.38 17.17
N LEU A 222 -12.42 3.31 15.89
CA LEU A 222 -12.82 4.44 15.05
C LEU A 222 -14.34 4.47 14.91
N GLU A 223 -14.95 5.52 15.43
CA GLU A 223 -16.37 5.80 15.24
C GLU A 223 -16.60 6.54 13.93
N LEU A 224 -17.49 6.01 13.08
CA LEU A 224 -17.80 6.58 11.76
C LEU A 224 -19.16 7.29 11.70
N GLY A 225 -20.00 7.16 12.73
CA GLY A 225 -21.39 7.58 12.68
C GLY A 225 -22.27 6.58 11.92
N LEU A 226 -23.55 6.92 11.78
CA LEU A 226 -24.57 6.13 11.08
C LEU A 226 -25.18 6.88 9.88
N ASP A 227 -24.43 7.81 9.27
CA ASP A 227 -24.91 8.57 8.09
C ASP A 227 -24.86 7.75 6.79
#